data_e95d11f0c175a9ea2476b869dfa1e242
#
_entry.id   e95d11f0c175a9ea2476b869dfa1e242
#
_cell.length_a   1.000
_cell.length_b   1.000
_cell.length_c   1.000
_cell.angle_alpha   90.00
_cell.angle_beta   90.00
_cell.angle_gamma   90.00
#
_symmetry.space_group_name_H-M   'P 1'
#
loop_
_entity.id
_entity.type
_entity.pdbx_description
1 polymer ?
#
loop_
_entity_poly.entity_id
_entity_poly.type
_entity_poly.pdbx_seq_one_letter_code
_entity_poly.pdbx_strand_id
1 'polypeptide(L)'
;MQTFLPFKQFDKSAQALDNKRLNKQILESYQILKVLSNDDPKAAWRNHPAVKMWRGFEGQLWLYTMAMVKEADVRGIKTDKNMENLTNLKAVAGDDWGYSIPNWYKNPFALQRLTTTHKANLYTKDPIYYFEFYDSLATSNPCCPERKEPCKYYWVAHDPKFASNVKVAA
;
A
#
# COMPACT_ATOMS: atom_id res chain seq x y z
N MET A 1 -7.14 -5.87 -3.57
CA MET A 1 -6.37 -4.65 -3.74
C MET A 1 -5.61 -4.37 -2.46
N GLN A 2 -4.32 -4.13 -2.53
CA GLN A 2 -3.45 -3.90 -1.37
C GLN A 2 -2.18 -3.18 -1.81
N THR A 3 -1.60 -2.37 -0.92
CA THR A 3 -0.24 -1.84 -1.05
C THR A 3 0.61 -2.44 0.07
N PHE A 4 1.46 -3.41 -0.25
CA PHE A 4 2.31 -4.05 0.74
C PHE A 4 3.43 -3.14 1.22
N LEU A 5 3.48 -2.91 2.51
CA LEU A 5 4.52 -2.16 3.22
C LEU A 5 5.11 -3.00 4.35
N PRO A 6 5.90 -4.03 4.04
CA PRO A 6 6.59 -4.80 5.08
C PRO A 6 7.66 -3.99 5.81
N PHE A 7 8.11 -2.88 5.23
CA PHE A 7 9.05 -1.94 5.83
C PHE A 7 8.57 -0.50 5.67
N LYS A 8 9.05 0.39 6.53
CA LYS A 8 8.78 1.82 6.43
C LYS A 8 9.25 2.40 5.09
N GLN A 9 10.44 2.02 4.65
CA GLN A 9 11.04 2.50 3.41
C GLN A 9 10.40 1.78 2.21
N PHE A 10 9.98 2.54 1.21
CA PHE A 10 9.35 2.00 0.00
C PHE A 10 10.29 1.12 -0.81
N ASP A 11 11.56 1.50 -0.93
CA ASP A 11 12.57 0.73 -1.61
C ASP A 11 12.84 -0.63 -0.93
N LYS A 12 12.96 -0.65 0.39
CA LYS A 12 13.09 -1.90 1.17
C LYS A 12 11.85 -2.79 1.04
N SER A 13 10.67 -2.20 1.04
CA SER A 13 9.44 -2.94 0.79
C SER A 13 9.43 -3.57 -0.59
N ALA A 14 9.85 -2.83 -1.62
CA ALA A 14 9.98 -3.34 -2.98
C ALA A 14 10.97 -4.51 -3.07
N GLN A 15 12.16 -4.35 -2.48
CA GLN A 15 13.20 -5.38 -2.45
C GLN A 15 12.77 -6.66 -1.75
N ALA A 16 11.91 -6.56 -0.75
CA ALA A 16 11.42 -7.71 0.00
C ALA A 16 10.38 -8.56 -0.74
N LEU A 17 9.68 -7.99 -1.73
CA LEU A 17 8.62 -8.68 -2.46
C LEU A 17 9.19 -9.68 -3.48
N ASP A 18 8.53 -10.82 -3.62
CA ASP A 18 8.78 -11.72 -4.74
C ASP A 18 8.34 -11.10 -6.07
N ASN A 19 8.86 -11.62 -7.19
CA ASN A 19 8.62 -11.06 -8.52
C ASN A 19 7.13 -10.93 -8.87
N LYS A 20 6.33 -11.92 -8.50
CA LYS A 20 4.89 -11.94 -8.78
C LYS A 20 4.18 -10.81 -8.03
N ARG A 21 4.47 -10.66 -6.74
CA ARG A 21 3.85 -9.63 -5.90
C ARG A 21 4.37 -8.24 -6.22
N LEU A 22 5.67 -8.12 -6.51
CA LEU A 22 6.26 -6.86 -6.96
C LEU A 22 5.55 -6.32 -8.22
N ASN A 23 5.43 -7.16 -9.24
CA ASN A 23 4.74 -6.76 -10.48
C ASN A 23 3.25 -6.43 -10.24
N LYS A 24 2.60 -7.21 -9.39
CA LYS A 24 1.19 -6.95 -9.02
C LYS A 24 1.02 -5.63 -8.27
N GLN A 25 1.98 -5.23 -7.44
CA GLN A 25 1.92 -3.94 -6.73
C GLN A 25 1.96 -2.75 -7.69
N ILE A 26 2.70 -2.82 -8.77
CA ILE A 26 2.73 -1.76 -9.79
C ILE A 26 1.33 -1.59 -10.40
N LEU A 27 0.67 -2.69 -10.76
CA LEU A 27 -0.69 -2.69 -11.30
C LEU A 27 -1.72 -2.18 -10.26
N GLU A 28 -1.68 -2.70 -9.05
CA GLU A 28 -2.65 -2.32 -8.02
C GLU A 28 -2.49 -0.86 -7.59
N SER A 29 -1.28 -0.36 -7.49
CA SER A 29 -1.02 1.06 -7.21
C SER A 29 -1.55 1.97 -8.32
N TYR A 30 -1.38 1.58 -9.57
CA TYR A 30 -2.00 2.28 -10.71
C TYR A 30 -3.53 2.30 -10.58
N GLN A 31 -4.14 1.16 -10.26
CA GLN A 31 -5.60 1.07 -10.09
C GLN A 31 -6.09 1.99 -8.95
N ILE A 32 -5.36 2.04 -7.84
CA ILE A 32 -5.68 2.93 -6.71
C ILE A 32 -5.56 4.39 -7.14
N LEU A 33 -4.46 4.78 -7.77
CA LEU A 33 -4.26 6.15 -8.29
C LEU A 33 -5.36 6.55 -9.27
N LYS A 34 -5.77 5.64 -10.15
CA LYS A 34 -6.87 5.87 -11.10
C LYS A 34 -8.20 6.12 -10.38
N VAL A 35 -8.50 5.34 -9.34
CA VAL A 35 -9.73 5.54 -8.53
C VAL A 35 -9.68 6.86 -7.77
N LEU A 36 -8.53 7.21 -7.19
CA LEU A 36 -8.34 8.46 -6.45
C LEU A 36 -8.44 9.69 -7.35
N SER A 37 -8.03 9.57 -8.61
CA SER A 37 -8.09 10.64 -9.61
C SER A 37 -9.44 10.74 -10.32
N ASN A 38 -10.42 9.92 -9.92
CA ASN A 38 -11.77 9.94 -10.48
C ASN A 38 -12.73 10.62 -9.50
N ASP A 39 -13.38 11.69 -9.96
CA ASP A 39 -14.31 12.48 -9.17
C ASP A 39 -15.70 11.83 -9.00
N ASP A 40 -15.99 10.73 -9.72
CA ASP A 40 -17.27 10.04 -9.60
C ASP A 40 -17.43 9.42 -8.19
N PRO A 41 -18.39 9.90 -7.38
CA PRO A 41 -18.61 9.35 -6.03
C PRO A 41 -19.10 7.89 -6.05
N LYS A 42 -19.61 7.41 -7.18
CA LYS A 42 -20.06 6.03 -7.37
C LYS A 42 -19.00 5.12 -7.98
N ALA A 43 -17.79 5.64 -8.21
CA ALA A 43 -16.71 4.83 -8.79
C ALA A 43 -16.48 3.56 -7.96
N ALA A 44 -16.38 2.43 -8.65
CA ALA A 44 -16.05 1.16 -8.02
C ALA A 44 -14.73 1.28 -7.23
N TRP A 45 -14.64 0.59 -6.11
CA TRP A 45 -13.46 0.56 -5.22
C TRP A 45 -13.17 1.85 -4.44
N ARG A 46 -13.89 2.95 -4.66
CA ARG A 46 -13.67 4.24 -3.98
C ARG A 46 -13.64 4.11 -2.45
N ASN A 47 -14.43 3.20 -1.90
CA ASN A 47 -14.54 2.96 -0.46
C ASN A 47 -13.66 1.81 0.05
N HIS A 48 -12.85 1.21 -0.80
CA HIS A 48 -11.93 0.15 -0.37
C HIS A 48 -10.85 0.71 0.58
N PRO A 49 -10.50 0.01 1.68
CA PRO A 49 -9.54 0.51 2.66
C PRO A 49 -8.17 0.86 2.07
N ALA A 50 -7.69 0.09 1.09
CA ALA A 50 -6.44 0.36 0.40
C ALA A 50 -6.48 1.64 -0.45
N VAL A 51 -7.65 2.05 -0.93
CA VAL A 51 -7.84 3.33 -1.63
C VAL A 51 -7.93 4.47 -0.62
N LYS A 52 -8.74 4.28 0.42
CA LYS A 52 -8.97 5.32 1.43
C LYS A 52 -7.70 5.75 2.15
N MET A 53 -6.78 4.84 2.43
CA MET A 53 -5.55 5.17 3.16
C MET A 53 -4.64 6.14 2.39
N TRP A 54 -4.74 6.16 1.07
CA TRP A 54 -3.93 7.03 0.21
C TRP A 54 -4.66 8.29 -0.25
N ARG A 55 -5.93 8.44 0.06
CA ARG A 55 -6.71 9.62 -0.36
C ARG A 55 -6.12 10.91 0.21
N GLY A 56 -5.80 11.86 -0.67
CA GLY A 56 -5.09 13.09 -0.35
C GLY A 56 -3.57 12.91 -0.28
N PHE A 57 -3.06 11.72 -0.53
CA PHE A 57 -1.64 11.37 -0.49
C PHE A 57 -1.19 10.65 -1.77
N GLU A 58 -1.80 10.99 -2.88
CA GLU A 58 -1.56 10.37 -4.19
C GLU A 58 -0.11 10.48 -4.61
N GLY A 59 0.53 11.61 -4.30
CA GLY A 59 1.96 11.82 -4.56
C GLY A 59 2.85 10.84 -3.80
N GLN A 60 2.51 10.50 -2.57
CA GLN A 60 3.24 9.48 -1.80
C GLN A 60 3.00 8.07 -2.38
N LEU A 61 1.78 7.76 -2.80
CA LEU A 61 1.51 6.50 -3.51
C LEU A 61 2.26 6.42 -4.84
N TRP A 62 2.41 7.54 -5.55
CA TRP A 62 3.26 7.61 -6.73
C TRP A 62 4.71 7.25 -6.41
N LEU A 63 5.28 7.81 -5.34
CA LEU A 63 6.65 7.48 -4.90
C LEU A 63 6.80 5.99 -4.53
N TYR A 64 5.80 5.44 -3.85
CA TYR A 64 5.73 4.00 -3.59
C TYR A 64 5.75 3.17 -4.88
N THR A 65 4.92 3.56 -5.85
CA THR A 65 4.83 2.89 -7.15
C THR A 65 6.16 2.96 -7.91
N MET A 66 6.83 4.11 -7.89
CA MET A 66 8.12 4.27 -8.54
C MET A 66 9.22 3.43 -7.88
N ALA A 67 9.17 3.23 -6.57
CA ALA A 67 10.07 2.30 -5.88
C ALA A 67 9.85 0.86 -6.36
N MET A 68 8.61 0.44 -6.58
CA MET A 68 8.28 -0.88 -7.14
C MET A 68 8.78 -1.03 -8.59
N VAL A 69 8.59 -0.01 -9.43
CA VAL A 69 9.07 0.00 -10.81
C VAL A 69 10.60 -0.08 -10.85
N LYS A 70 11.28 0.71 -10.04
CA LYS A 70 12.75 0.70 -9.96
C LYS A 70 13.29 -0.69 -9.62
N GLU A 71 12.71 -1.35 -8.64
CA GLU A 71 13.11 -2.71 -8.26
C GLU A 71 12.80 -3.72 -9.37
N ALA A 72 11.65 -3.59 -10.04
CA ALA A 72 11.31 -4.41 -11.19
C ALA A 72 12.32 -4.27 -12.32
N ASP A 73 12.77 -3.04 -12.60
CA ASP A 73 13.81 -2.78 -13.61
C ASP A 73 15.14 -3.43 -13.24
N VAL A 74 15.55 -3.34 -11.97
CA VAL A 74 16.76 -4.03 -11.46
C VAL A 74 16.70 -5.54 -11.69
N ARG A 75 15.50 -6.14 -11.53
CA ARG A 75 15.29 -7.58 -11.74
C ARG A 75 15.03 -7.98 -13.20
N GLY A 76 15.00 -7.02 -14.13
CA GLY A 76 14.68 -7.28 -15.53
C GLY A 76 13.21 -7.62 -15.81
N ILE A 77 12.30 -7.24 -14.92
CA ILE A 77 10.85 -7.41 -15.11
C ILE A 77 10.35 -6.29 -16.02
N LYS A 78 9.65 -6.65 -17.09
CA LYS A 78 9.08 -5.68 -18.03
C LYS A 78 7.92 -4.90 -17.39
N THR A 79 8.02 -3.58 -17.40
CA THR A 79 7.02 -2.67 -16.84
C THR A 79 6.46 -1.68 -17.86
N ASP A 80 6.81 -1.80 -19.14
CA ASP A 80 6.52 -0.82 -20.18
C ASP A 80 5.04 -0.42 -20.25
N LYS A 81 4.15 -1.41 -20.27
CA LYS A 81 2.70 -1.13 -20.33
C LYS A 81 2.18 -0.46 -19.07
N ASN A 82 2.64 -0.91 -17.90
CA ASN A 82 2.26 -0.28 -16.63
C ASN A 82 2.80 1.16 -16.57
N MET A 83 4.03 1.38 -17.02
CA MET A 83 4.63 2.71 -17.06
C MET A 83 3.93 3.65 -18.04
N GLU A 84 3.51 3.15 -19.19
CA GLU A 84 2.70 3.92 -20.13
C GLU A 84 1.40 4.40 -19.47
N ASN A 85 0.66 3.48 -18.83
CA ASN A 85 -0.57 3.79 -18.11
C ASN A 85 -0.34 4.79 -16.97
N LEU A 86 0.70 4.60 -16.17
CA LEU A 86 1.06 5.48 -15.05
C LEU A 86 1.45 6.88 -15.54
N THR A 87 2.25 6.96 -16.59
CA THR A 87 2.69 8.24 -17.17
C THR A 87 1.51 9.02 -17.73
N ASN A 88 0.61 8.35 -18.45
CA ASN A 88 -0.61 8.96 -18.98
C ASN A 88 -1.53 9.46 -17.86
N LEU A 89 -1.71 8.67 -16.80
CA LEU A 89 -2.52 9.08 -15.65
C LEU A 89 -1.91 10.29 -14.95
N LYS A 90 -0.59 10.29 -14.73
CA LYS A 90 0.11 11.40 -14.11
C LYS A 90 0.03 12.68 -14.94
N ALA A 91 0.13 12.58 -16.24
CA ALA A 91 0.00 13.74 -17.16
C ALA A 91 -1.37 14.40 -17.05
N VAL A 92 -2.43 13.63 -16.79
CA VAL A 92 -3.81 14.14 -16.69
C VAL A 92 -4.14 14.63 -15.28
N ALA A 93 -3.71 13.93 -14.24
CA ALA A 93 -4.14 14.15 -12.86
C ALA A 93 -3.02 14.49 -11.88
N GLY A 94 -1.75 14.36 -12.29
CA GLY A 94 -0.60 14.46 -11.38
C GLY A 94 -0.37 15.83 -10.76
N ASP A 95 -0.83 16.89 -11.40
CA ASP A 95 -0.69 18.26 -10.87
C ASP A 95 -1.51 18.49 -9.60
N ASP A 96 -2.60 17.74 -9.44
CA ASP A 96 -3.49 17.79 -8.27
C ASP A 96 -3.04 16.87 -7.13
N TRP A 97 -1.99 16.08 -7.34
CA TRP A 97 -1.52 15.12 -6.34
C TRP A 97 -0.75 15.77 -5.20
N GLY A 98 -1.24 15.58 -3.97
CA GLY A 98 -0.55 16.01 -2.76
C GLY A 98 0.62 15.09 -2.42
N TYR A 99 1.77 15.69 -2.10
CA TYR A 99 2.99 14.99 -1.66
C TYR A 99 3.20 15.02 -0.15
N SER A 100 2.25 15.51 0.62
CA SER A 100 2.30 15.47 2.08
C SER A 100 2.34 14.02 2.58
N ILE A 101 3.04 13.83 3.69
CA ILE A 101 3.20 12.51 4.31
C ILE A 101 1.94 12.19 5.13
N PRO A 102 1.34 11.01 4.95
CA PRO A 102 0.15 10.61 5.71
C PRO A 102 0.40 10.58 7.22
N ASN A 103 -0.60 10.98 8.00
CA ASN A 103 -0.49 10.95 9.46
C ASN A 103 -0.26 9.55 10.02
N TRP A 104 -0.88 8.53 9.41
CA TRP A 104 -0.65 7.14 9.80
C TRP A 104 0.80 6.68 9.56
N TYR A 105 1.45 7.22 8.53
CA TYR A 105 2.86 6.92 8.22
C TYR A 105 3.82 7.59 9.22
N LYS A 106 3.44 8.75 9.75
CA LYS A 106 4.21 9.45 10.78
C LYS A 106 4.05 8.83 12.17
N ASN A 107 2.97 8.10 12.40
CA ASN A 107 2.69 7.50 13.70
C ASN A 107 3.42 6.16 13.83
N PRO A 108 4.40 6.02 14.75
CA PRO A 108 5.23 4.83 14.85
C PRO A 108 4.44 3.58 15.24
N PHE A 109 3.38 3.71 16.05
CA PHE A 109 2.54 2.58 16.44
C PHE A 109 1.68 2.07 15.28
N ALA A 110 1.04 2.97 14.54
CA ALA A 110 0.25 2.60 13.37
C ALA A 110 1.13 1.97 12.29
N LEU A 111 2.29 2.55 12.02
CA LEU A 111 3.23 2.04 11.04
C LEU A 111 3.78 0.66 11.43
N GLN A 112 4.09 0.46 12.71
CA GLN A 112 4.55 -0.85 13.21
C GLN A 112 3.46 -1.92 13.04
N ARG A 113 2.21 -1.61 13.38
CA ARG A 113 1.07 -2.53 13.17
C ARG A 113 0.88 -2.85 11.68
N LEU A 114 0.93 -1.84 10.83
CA LEU A 114 0.81 -2.00 9.39
C LEU A 114 1.90 -2.95 8.85
N THR A 115 3.16 -2.63 9.10
CA THR A 115 4.30 -3.41 8.61
C THR A 115 4.29 -4.84 9.14
N THR A 116 3.97 -5.04 10.42
CA THR A 116 3.90 -6.37 11.05
C THR A 116 2.81 -7.23 10.43
N THR A 117 1.60 -6.69 10.23
CA THR A 117 0.50 -7.45 9.61
C THR A 117 0.77 -7.74 8.13
N HIS A 118 1.44 -6.84 7.43
CA HIS A 118 1.86 -7.07 6.04
C HIS A 118 2.91 -8.19 5.94
N LYS A 119 3.92 -8.20 6.82
CA LYS A 119 4.90 -9.28 6.90
C LYS A 119 4.23 -10.62 7.20
N ALA A 120 3.34 -10.67 8.18
CA ALA A 120 2.60 -11.88 8.55
C ALA A 120 1.79 -12.44 7.37
N ASN A 121 1.12 -11.57 6.63
CA ASN A 121 0.35 -11.98 5.46
C ASN A 121 1.22 -12.44 4.29
N LEU A 122 2.34 -11.79 4.04
CA LEU A 122 3.30 -12.24 3.04
C LEU A 122 3.85 -13.62 3.39
N TYR A 123 4.22 -13.85 4.64
CA TYR A 123 4.64 -15.16 5.11
C TYR A 123 3.55 -16.23 4.88
N THR A 124 2.31 -15.95 5.22
CA THR A 124 1.19 -16.89 5.02
C THR A 124 0.97 -17.22 3.54
N LYS A 125 1.24 -16.27 2.64
CA LYS A 125 1.09 -16.46 1.19
C LYS A 125 2.21 -17.31 0.57
N ASP A 126 3.42 -17.17 1.08
CA ASP A 126 4.61 -17.90 0.61
C ASP A 126 5.62 -18.06 1.75
N PRO A 127 5.45 -19.07 2.60
CA PRO A 127 6.31 -19.26 3.78
C PRO A 127 7.77 -19.53 3.43
N ILE A 128 8.04 -20.11 2.26
CA ILE A 128 9.40 -20.40 1.81
C ILE A 128 10.12 -19.12 1.43
N TYR A 129 9.50 -18.29 0.62
CA TYR A 129 10.10 -17.03 0.19
C TYR A 129 10.22 -16.03 1.35
N TYR A 130 9.18 -15.92 2.18
CA TYR A 130 9.09 -14.96 3.28
C TYR A 130 9.41 -15.57 4.66
N PHE A 131 10.27 -16.59 4.73
CA PHE A 131 10.59 -17.26 5.98
C PHE A 131 11.13 -16.31 7.07
N GLU A 132 11.81 -15.23 6.67
CA GLU A 132 12.30 -14.19 7.59
C GLU A 132 11.18 -13.45 8.33
N PHE A 133 9.95 -13.51 7.81
CA PHE A 133 8.79 -12.85 8.41
C PHE A 133 8.00 -13.75 9.37
N TYR A 134 8.49 -14.96 9.65
CA TYR A 134 7.81 -15.91 10.54
C TYR A 134 7.44 -15.31 11.89
N ASP A 135 8.35 -14.56 12.53
CA ASP A 135 8.12 -13.97 13.85
C ASP A 135 6.99 -12.93 13.86
N SER A 136 6.66 -12.36 12.71
CA SER A 136 5.57 -11.40 12.58
C SER A 136 4.18 -12.02 12.82
N LEU A 137 4.03 -13.34 12.70
CA LEU A 137 2.78 -14.04 13.04
C LEU A 137 2.43 -13.90 14.52
N ALA A 138 3.43 -14.02 15.40
CA ALA A 138 3.23 -13.91 16.85
C ALA A 138 2.89 -12.48 17.28
N THR A 139 3.47 -11.48 16.60
CA THR A 139 3.30 -10.06 16.93
C THR A 139 2.12 -9.39 16.23
N SER A 140 1.48 -10.07 15.27
CA SER A 140 0.30 -9.53 14.60
C SER A 140 -0.95 -9.48 15.50
N ASN A 141 -0.99 -10.30 16.54
CA ASN A 141 -2.09 -10.36 17.52
C ASN A 141 -2.29 -9.06 18.30
N PRO A 142 -1.25 -8.36 18.80
CA PRO A 142 -1.42 -7.12 19.54
C PRO A 142 -2.10 -6.00 18.74
N CYS A 143 -2.16 -6.15 17.43
CA CYS A 143 -2.81 -5.15 16.56
C CYS A 143 -4.34 -5.11 16.72
N CYS A 144 -4.94 -6.18 17.21
CA CYS A 144 -6.39 -6.31 17.40
C CYS A 144 -6.67 -7.01 18.74
N PRO A 145 -6.51 -6.32 19.86
CA PRO A 145 -6.62 -6.94 21.19
C PRO A 145 -8.01 -7.56 21.45
N GLU A 146 -9.03 -7.14 20.73
CA GLU A 146 -10.39 -7.66 20.84
C GLU A 146 -10.62 -8.96 20.03
N ARG A 147 -9.66 -9.33 19.17
CA ARG A 147 -9.76 -10.52 18.33
C ARG A 147 -8.89 -11.65 18.89
N LYS A 148 -9.47 -12.84 18.95
CA LYS A 148 -8.77 -14.06 19.38
C LYS A 148 -7.82 -14.63 18.31
N GLU A 149 -7.93 -14.16 17.07
CA GLU A 149 -7.11 -14.61 15.93
C GLU A 149 -6.25 -13.47 15.38
N PRO A 150 -5.08 -13.77 14.75
CA PRO A 150 -4.25 -12.77 14.12
C PRO A 150 -5.03 -11.96 13.08
N CYS A 151 -4.91 -10.65 13.10
CA CYS A 151 -5.49 -9.81 12.07
C CYS A 151 -4.83 -10.09 10.72
N LYS A 152 -5.63 -10.33 9.68
CA LYS A 152 -5.09 -10.48 8.31
C LYS A 152 -4.37 -9.22 7.88
N TYR A 153 -4.97 -8.06 8.13
CA TYR A 153 -4.37 -6.76 7.87
C TYR A 153 -4.83 -5.75 8.92
N TYR A 154 -3.92 -4.90 9.34
CA TYR A 154 -4.29 -3.65 9.97
C TYR A 154 -4.62 -2.63 8.88
N TRP A 155 -5.87 -2.15 8.87
CA TRP A 155 -6.32 -1.14 7.95
C TRP A 155 -6.37 0.22 8.63
N VAL A 156 -5.46 1.12 8.28
CA VAL A 156 -5.44 2.49 8.84
C VAL A 156 -6.74 3.24 8.58
N ALA A 157 -7.41 2.94 7.47
CA ALA A 157 -8.71 3.51 7.14
C ALA A 157 -9.85 3.11 8.10
N HIS A 158 -9.67 2.02 8.84
CA HIS A 158 -10.62 1.57 9.87
C HIS A 158 -10.23 2.02 11.28
N ASP A 159 -9.03 2.55 11.47
CA ASP A 159 -8.59 3.07 12.77
C ASP A 159 -9.24 4.46 13.00
N PRO A 160 -10.00 4.65 14.10
CA PRO A 160 -10.65 5.93 14.41
C PRO A 160 -9.70 7.11 14.46
N LYS A 161 -8.43 6.90 14.79
CA LYS A 161 -7.40 7.95 14.84
C LYS A 161 -7.12 8.56 13.46
N PHE A 162 -7.32 7.79 12.39
CA PHE A 162 -7.00 8.19 11.02
C PHE A 162 -8.22 8.27 10.11
N ALA A 163 -9.37 7.76 10.56
CA ALA A 163 -10.61 7.73 9.77
C ALA A 163 -11.12 9.14 9.40
N SER A 164 -10.85 10.15 10.22
CA SER A 164 -11.21 11.54 9.94
C SER A 164 -10.42 12.14 8.79
N ASN A 165 -9.14 11.77 8.65
CA ASN A 165 -8.29 12.22 7.54
C ASN A 165 -8.67 11.56 6.21
N VAL A 166 -9.39 10.46 6.28
CA VAL A 166 -9.90 9.70 5.13
C VAL A 166 -11.30 10.18 4.71
N LYS A 167 -11.99 10.92 5.58
CA LYS A 167 -13.35 11.44 5.32
C LYS A 167 -13.39 12.81 4.64
N VAL A 168 -12.27 13.50 4.56
CA VAL A 168 -12.21 14.82 3.96
C VAL A 168 -12.03 14.71 2.45
N ALA A 169 -13.07 14.32 1.77
CA ALA A 169 -13.42 14.65 0.40
C ALA A 169 -14.80 14.04 0.13
N ALA A 170 -15.79 14.63 0.74
CA ALA A 170 -17.13 14.48 0.23
C ALA A 170 -17.25 15.33 -1.04
#